data_51dbad77889b98170c34a6a1c87f85a4
#
_entry.id   51dbad77889b98170c34a6a1c87f85a4
#
_cell.length_a   1.000
_cell.length_b   1.000
_cell.length_c   1.000
_cell.angle_alpha   90.00
_cell.angle_beta   90.00
_cell.angle_gamma   90.00
#
_symmetry.space_group_name_H-M   'P 1'
#
loop_
_entity.id
_entity.type
_entity.pdbx_description
1 polymer ?
#
loop_
_entity_poly.entity_id
_entity_poly.type
_entity_poly.pdbx_seq_one_letter_code
_entity_poly.pdbx_strand_id
1 'polypeptide(L)'
;MRINWGTGIVIAFIAFIAFILYFVIRMSMDNSANHDLVTGDYYKRELAYQKEIDAANSAISKEAELEVKKTDAGIAIVFPAQFDFKKITGKVSLYRPSNKHLDFDFPISLSNTHLLIPDNRLLDGRWDITVSWNYEDHIFLHKEKLNY
;
A
#
# COMPACT_ATOMS: atom_id res chain seq x y z
N MET A 1 39.01 -35.90 -28.57
CA MET A 1 38.96 -34.52 -29.09
C MET A 1 40.05 -33.71 -28.42
N ARG A 2 40.99 -33.13 -29.20
CA ARG A 2 42.00 -32.24 -28.63
C ARG A 2 41.33 -30.86 -28.47
N ILE A 3 41.14 -30.43 -27.24
CA ILE A 3 40.61 -29.09 -26.95
C ILE A 3 41.72 -28.11 -27.30
N ASN A 4 41.52 -27.36 -28.37
CA ASN A 4 42.43 -26.28 -28.75
C ASN A 4 42.13 -25.05 -27.84
N TRP A 5 43.14 -24.22 -27.62
CA TRP A 5 43.02 -22.99 -26.79
C TRP A 5 41.80 -22.12 -27.19
N GLY A 6 41.54 -21.98 -28.50
CA GLY A 6 40.35 -21.30 -29.02
C GLY A 6 39.03 -21.95 -28.62
N THR A 7 38.96 -23.26 -28.61
CA THR A 7 37.75 -23.97 -28.13
C THR A 7 37.51 -23.76 -26.64
N GLY A 8 38.57 -23.65 -25.84
CA GLY A 8 38.48 -23.33 -24.42
C GLY A 8 37.87 -21.93 -24.16
N ILE A 9 38.26 -20.96 -24.96
CA ILE A 9 37.71 -19.60 -24.88
C ILE A 9 36.20 -19.61 -25.23
N VAL A 10 35.83 -20.28 -26.30
CA VAL A 10 34.41 -20.37 -26.72
C VAL A 10 33.54 -21.00 -25.61
N ILE A 11 34.03 -22.08 -25.00
CA ILE A 11 33.33 -22.74 -23.89
C ILE A 11 33.20 -21.80 -22.69
N ALA A 12 34.26 -21.05 -22.36
CA ALA A 12 34.22 -20.08 -21.26
C ALA A 12 33.18 -18.98 -21.50
N PHE A 13 33.09 -18.46 -22.74
CA PHE A 13 32.08 -17.46 -23.10
C PHE A 13 30.66 -18.04 -23.02
N ILE A 14 30.43 -19.25 -23.53
CA ILE A 14 29.11 -19.90 -23.43
C ILE A 14 28.72 -20.09 -21.98
N ALA A 15 29.63 -20.57 -21.13
CA ALA A 15 29.37 -20.74 -19.70
C ALA A 15 29.06 -19.41 -19.00
N PHE A 16 29.77 -18.35 -19.35
CA PHE A 16 29.54 -17.02 -18.82
C PHE A 16 28.17 -16.46 -19.25
N ILE A 17 27.81 -16.61 -20.53
CA ILE A 17 26.49 -16.17 -21.03
C ILE A 17 25.37 -16.95 -20.35
N ALA A 18 25.52 -18.27 -20.23
CA ALA A 18 24.54 -19.12 -19.54
C ALA A 18 24.36 -18.73 -18.07
N PHE A 19 25.46 -18.39 -17.39
CA PHE A 19 25.45 -17.91 -16.03
C PHE A 19 24.66 -16.58 -15.89
N ILE A 20 24.95 -15.62 -16.75
CA ILE A 20 24.23 -14.34 -16.73
C ILE A 20 22.73 -14.55 -17.04
N LEU A 21 22.40 -15.32 -18.08
CA LEU A 21 21.03 -15.60 -18.45
C LEU A 21 20.26 -16.29 -17.32
N TYR A 22 20.87 -17.20 -16.60
CA TYR A 22 20.27 -17.84 -15.43
C TYR A 22 19.83 -16.82 -14.39
N PHE A 23 20.68 -15.85 -14.03
CA PHE A 23 20.34 -14.83 -13.05
C PHE A 23 19.31 -13.84 -13.57
N VAL A 24 19.38 -13.46 -14.85
CA VAL A 24 18.38 -12.57 -15.47
C VAL A 24 17.01 -13.22 -15.48
N ILE A 25 16.91 -14.48 -15.87
CA ILE A 25 15.64 -15.21 -15.87
C ILE A 25 15.10 -15.33 -14.44
N ARG A 26 15.96 -15.73 -13.50
CA ARG A 26 15.55 -15.87 -12.11
C ARG A 26 15.04 -14.56 -11.51
N MET A 27 15.72 -13.44 -11.81
CA MET A 27 15.29 -12.12 -11.37
C MET A 27 13.97 -11.68 -12.04
N SER A 28 13.77 -12.00 -13.32
CA SER A 28 12.53 -11.71 -14.04
C SER A 28 11.34 -12.53 -13.56
N MET A 29 11.59 -13.73 -13.03
CA MET A 29 10.54 -14.59 -12.47
C MET A 29 10.23 -14.29 -11.00
N ASP A 30 11.07 -13.50 -10.34
CA ASP A 30 10.83 -13.10 -8.96
C ASP A 30 9.87 -11.89 -8.93
N ASN A 31 8.62 -12.15 -8.55
CA ASN A 31 7.56 -11.14 -8.44
C ASN A 31 7.91 -10.00 -7.45
N SER A 32 8.89 -10.21 -6.57
CA SER A 32 9.35 -9.15 -5.66
C SER A 32 10.26 -8.11 -6.35
N ALA A 33 10.77 -8.42 -7.54
CA ALA A 33 11.57 -7.51 -8.37
C ALA A 33 10.73 -6.74 -9.40
N ASN A 34 9.43 -6.99 -9.50
CA ASN A 34 8.52 -6.22 -10.33
C ASN A 34 8.37 -4.79 -9.75
N HIS A 35 9.25 -3.92 -10.18
CA HIS A 35 9.01 -2.49 -10.14
C HIS A 35 7.97 -2.22 -11.22
N ASP A 36 6.73 -2.01 -10.81
CA ASP A 36 5.64 -1.61 -11.72
C ASP A 36 6.15 -0.46 -12.58
N LEU A 37 6.28 -0.73 -13.88
CA LEU A 37 6.57 0.29 -14.88
C LEU A 37 5.41 1.29 -14.90
N VAL A 38 5.66 2.47 -14.38
CA VAL A 38 4.75 3.56 -14.02
C VAL A 38 3.99 4.19 -15.20
N THR A 39 3.97 3.58 -16.39
CA THR A 39 3.57 4.27 -17.61
C THR A 39 2.10 4.09 -18.05
N GLY A 40 1.37 3.15 -17.48
CA GLY A 40 -0.04 2.90 -17.86
C GLY A 40 -1.08 3.58 -16.99
N ASP A 41 -0.76 3.89 -15.74
CA ASP A 41 -1.73 4.36 -14.73
C ASP A 41 -1.58 5.84 -14.35
N TYR A 42 -0.71 6.59 -15.02
CA TYR A 42 -0.47 8.00 -14.67
C TYR A 42 -1.75 8.84 -14.74
N TYR A 43 -2.54 8.69 -15.82
CA TYR A 43 -3.81 9.40 -15.99
C TYR A 43 -4.88 8.99 -14.97
N LYS A 44 -4.95 7.71 -14.64
CA LYS A 44 -5.88 7.23 -13.60
C LYS A 44 -5.46 7.72 -12.20
N ARG A 45 -4.16 7.79 -11.94
CA ARG A 45 -3.62 8.33 -10.69
C ARG A 45 -3.86 9.83 -10.56
N GLU A 46 -3.75 10.59 -11.65
CA GLU A 46 -4.00 12.04 -11.62
C GLU A 46 -5.47 12.35 -11.33
N LEU A 47 -6.41 11.64 -11.97
CA LEU A 47 -7.84 11.76 -11.68
C LEU A 47 -8.19 11.28 -10.26
N ALA A 48 -7.51 10.23 -9.77
CA ALA A 48 -7.67 9.77 -8.40
C ALA A 48 -7.11 10.79 -7.42
N TYR A 49 -5.97 11.41 -7.72
CA TYR A 49 -5.34 12.44 -6.90
C TYR A 49 -6.21 13.68 -6.76
N GLN A 50 -6.87 14.12 -7.85
CA GLN A 50 -7.81 15.23 -7.78
C GLN A 50 -9.02 14.92 -6.87
N LYS A 51 -9.59 13.72 -7.00
CA LYS A 51 -10.67 13.27 -6.12
C LYS A 51 -10.23 13.16 -4.65
N GLU A 52 -8.98 12.77 -4.41
CA GLU A 52 -8.41 12.72 -3.07
C GLU A 52 -8.27 14.12 -2.45
N ILE A 53 -7.83 15.11 -3.24
CA ILE A 53 -7.74 16.51 -2.78
C ILE A 53 -9.13 17.04 -2.45
N ASP A 54 -10.10 16.80 -3.31
CA ASP A 54 -11.47 17.27 -3.12
C ASP A 54 -12.12 16.62 -1.89
N ALA A 55 -11.85 15.32 -1.68
CA ALA A 55 -12.33 14.59 -0.50
C ALA A 55 -11.67 15.09 0.80
N ALA A 56 -10.34 15.36 0.78
CA ALA A 56 -9.63 15.90 1.93
C ALA A 56 -10.13 17.30 2.27
N ASN A 57 -10.34 18.16 1.28
CA ASN A 57 -10.91 19.50 1.48
C ASN A 57 -12.34 19.43 2.03
N SER A 58 -13.13 18.44 1.60
CA SER A 58 -14.48 18.20 2.12
C SER A 58 -14.47 17.77 3.59
N ALA A 59 -13.49 16.97 4.00
CA ALA A 59 -13.31 16.52 5.38
C ALA A 59 -13.02 17.71 6.31
N ILE A 60 -12.10 18.59 5.92
CA ILE A 60 -11.74 19.78 6.68
C ILE A 60 -12.92 20.74 6.80
N SER A 61 -13.65 21.00 5.71
CA SER A 61 -14.77 21.94 5.70
C SER A 61 -15.99 21.50 6.49
N LYS A 62 -16.08 20.19 6.84
CA LYS A 62 -17.21 19.63 7.59
C LYS A 62 -16.87 19.16 9.00
N GLU A 63 -15.70 19.56 9.52
CA GLU A 63 -15.22 19.06 10.82
C GLU A 63 -15.21 17.51 10.91
N ALA A 64 -14.90 16.87 9.79
CA ALA A 64 -14.90 15.41 9.64
C ALA A 64 -13.51 14.79 9.87
N GLU A 65 -12.71 15.43 10.71
CA GLU A 65 -11.37 14.96 11.05
C GLU A 65 -11.46 13.68 11.89
N LEU A 66 -10.71 12.66 11.48
CA LEU A 66 -10.63 11.40 12.20
C LEU A 66 -9.47 11.47 13.22
N GLU A 67 -9.64 10.80 14.33
CA GLU A 67 -8.57 10.64 15.31
C GLU A 67 -8.02 9.21 15.21
N VAL A 68 -6.72 9.09 14.90
CA VAL A 68 -6.02 7.80 14.80
C VAL A 68 -5.10 7.65 16.01
N LYS A 69 -5.30 6.59 16.80
CA LYS A 69 -4.53 6.36 18.02
C LYS A 69 -3.94 4.96 18.04
N LYS A 70 -2.67 4.87 18.47
CA LYS A 70 -2.08 3.60 18.86
C LYS A 70 -2.63 3.19 20.23
N THR A 71 -3.01 1.92 20.33
CA THR A 71 -3.47 1.29 21.57
C THR A 71 -2.77 -0.06 21.75
N ASP A 72 -2.83 -0.64 22.93
CA ASP A 72 -2.27 -1.97 23.21
C ASP A 72 -2.96 -3.09 22.39
N ALA A 73 -4.18 -2.85 21.89
CA ALA A 73 -4.93 -3.79 21.08
C ALA A 73 -4.71 -3.60 19.57
N GLY A 74 -3.96 -2.55 19.15
CA GLY A 74 -3.73 -2.19 17.76
C GLY A 74 -3.95 -0.71 17.49
N ILE A 75 -4.39 -0.37 16.28
CA ILE A 75 -4.68 1.01 15.87
C ILE A 75 -6.19 1.26 15.98
N ALA A 76 -6.57 2.24 16.79
CA ALA A 76 -7.95 2.69 16.91
C ALA A 76 -8.18 3.94 16.06
N ILE A 77 -9.19 3.91 15.21
CA ILE A 77 -9.64 5.04 14.39
C ILE A 77 -11.00 5.47 14.95
N VAL A 78 -11.08 6.71 15.40
CA VAL A 78 -12.29 7.30 15.99
C VAL A 78 -12.94 8.21 14.98
N PHE A 79 -14.20 7.92 14.67
CA PHE A 79 -15.02 8.73 13.79
C PHE A 79 -15.76 9.82 14.60
N PRO A 80 -15.97 11.01 14.04
CA PRO A 80 -16.68 12.08 14.75
C PRO A 80 -18.10 11.65 15.12
N ALA A 81 -18.53 11.94 16.35
CA ALA A 81 -19.81 11.52 16.90
C ALA A 81 -21.04 12.16 16.20
N GLN A 82 -20.80 13.21 15.40
CA GLN A 82 -21.85 13.88 14.63
C GLN A 82 -22.37 13.05 13.45
N PHE A 83 -21.63 12.01 13.01
CA PHE A 83 -22.01 11.13 11.92
C PHE A 83 -22.61 9.83 12.48
N ASP A 84 -23.73 9.40 11.91
CA ASP A 84 -24.30 8.10 12.25
C ASP A 84 -23.39 6.97 11.73
N PHE A 85 -22.74 6.28 12.64
CA PHE A 85 -21.78 5.21 12.31
C PHE A 85 -22.39 4.10 11.45
N LYS A 86 -23.71 3.89 11.49
CA LYS A 86 -24.41 2.89 10.67
C LYS A 86 -24.43 3.23 9.18
N LYS A 87 -24.28 4.53 8.86
CA LYS A 87 -24.29 5.02 7.47
C LYS A 87 -22.87 5.23 6.93
N ILE A 88 -21.84 5.06 7.78
CA ILE A 88 -20.45 5.18 7.36
C ILE A 88 -20.03 3.90 6.65
N THR A 89 -19.54 4.05 5.42
CA THR A 89 -18.97 2.97 4.62
C THR A 89 -17.63 3.39 4.05
N GLY A 90 -16.78 2.42 3.68
CA GLY A 90 -15.50 2.74 3.08
C GLY A 90 -14.43 1.71 3.39
N LYS A 91 -13.18 2.15 3.30
CA LYS A 91 -12.02 1.31 3.60
C LYS A 91 -10.88 2.08 4.24
N VAL A 92 -10.10 1.38 5.03
CA VAL A 92 -8.81 1.83 5.55
C VAL A 92 -7.72 1.09 4.80
N SER A 93 -6.82 1.82 4.17
CA SER A 93 -5.65 1.29 3.49
C SER A 93 -4.42 1.55 4.36
N LEU A 94 -3.72 0.50 4.72
CA LEU A 94 -2.47 0.57 5.47
C LEU A 94 -1.31 0.26 4.53
N TYR A 95 -0.45 1.23 4.35
CA TYR A 95 0.73 1.15 3.52
C TYR A 95 1.98 1.16 4.38
N ARG A 96 2.86 0.19 4.14
CA ARG A 96 4.17 0.11 4.81
C ARG A 96 5.29 0.45 3.84
N PRO A 97 5.93 1.63 3.95
CA PRO A 97 6.99 2.05 3.03
C PRO A 97 8.18 1.10 2.96
N SER A 98 8.43 0.34 4.03
CA SER A 98 9.55 -0.60 4.09
C SER A 98 9.27 -1.97 3.46
N ASN A 99 8.00 -2.34 3.25
CA ASN A 99 7.65 -3.65 2.69
C ASN A 99 6.23 -3.69 2.13
N LYS A 100 6.11 -3.61 0.80
CA LYS A 100 4.83 -3.63 0.07
C LYS A 100 3.99 -4.90 0.31
N HIS A 101 4.62 -6.02 0.66
CA HIS A 101 3.88 -7.28 0.90
C HIS A 101 3.05 -7.25 2.20
N LEU A 102 3.27 -6.26 3.04
CA LEU A 102 2.52 -6.05 4.27
C LEU A 102 1.38 -5.04 4.12
N ASP A 103 1.24 -4.45 2.93
CA ASP A 103 0.14 -3.54 2.66
C ASP A 103 -1.18 -4.32 2.65
N PHE A 104 -2.19 -3.75 3.26
CA PHE A 104 -3.53 -4.35 3.25
C PHE A 104 -4.64 -3.31 3.36
N ASP A 105 -5.78 -3.66 2.81
CA ASP A 105 -7.01 -2.90 2.93
C ASP A 105 -7.91 -3.55 4.00
N PHE A 106 -8.53 -2.73 4.81
CA PHE A 106 -9.48 -3.12 5.84
C PHE A 106 -10.82 -2.43 5.62
N PRO A 107 -11.93 -3.17 5.39
CA PRO A 107 -13.23 -2.54 5.18
C PRO A 107 -13.72 -1.88 6.47
N ILE A 108 -14.37 -0.73 6.33
CA ILE A 108 -14.99 -0.05 7.46
C ILE A 108 -16.30 -0.76 7.77
N SER A 109 -16.37 -1.40 8.95
CA SER A 109 -17.55 -2.01 9.50
C SER A 109 -17.66 -1.59 10.96
N LEU A 110 -18.53 -0.63 11.22
CA LEU A 110 -18.63 0.01 12.53
C LEU A 110 -19.79 -0.57 13.32
N SER A 111 -19.51 -0.99 14.56
CA SER A 111 -20.52 -1.32 15.57
C SER A 111 -20.74 -0.14 16.53
N ASN A 112 -19.79 0.79 16.57
CA ASN A 112 -19.81 2.03 17.33
C ASN A 112 -18.98 3.10 16.57
N THR A 113 -18.63 4.20 17.18
CA THR A 113 -17.82 5.26 16.56
C THR A 113 -16.32 4.93 16.41
N HIS A 114 -15.91 3.70 16.76
CA HIS A 114 -14.52 3.28 16.75
C HIS A 114 -14.32 2.11 15.80
N LEU A 115 -13.24 2.16 15.01
CA LEU A 115 -12.72 1.02 14.23
C LEU A 115 -11.39 0.59 14.84
N LEU A 116 -11.29 -0.68 15.21
CA LEU A 116 -10.04 -1.25 15.71
C LEU A 116 -9.38 -2.10 14.62
N ILE A 117 -8.14 -1.78 14.28
CA ILE A 117 -7.28 -2.61 13.46
C ILE A 117 -6.40 -3.42 14.42
N PRO A 118 -6.57 -4.74 14.48
CA PRO A 118 -5.95 -5.56 15.51
C PRO A 118 -4.42 -5.66 15.34
N ASP A 119 -3.71 -5.69 16.47
CA ASP A 119 -2.25 -5.76 16.57
C ASP A 119 -1.62 -6.92 15.77
N ASN A 120 -2.30 -8.06 15.70
CA ASN A 120 -1.80 -9.27 15.01
C ASN A 120 -1.52 -9.08 13.49
N ARG A 121 -1.96 -7.97 12.90
CA ARG A 121 -1.71 -7.59 11.51
C ARG A 121 -0.68 -6.46 11.38
N LEU A 122 -0.22 -5.92 12.48
CA LEU A 122 0.67 -4.78 12.54
C LEU A 122 2.06 -5.23 12.99
N LEU A 123 3.09 -4.69 12.37
CA LEU A 123 4.47 -4.85 12.78
C LEU A 123 5.04 -3.50 13.18
N ASP A 124 5.94 -3.50 14.15
CA ASP A 124 6.64 -2.28 14.59
C ASP A 124 7.25 -1.51 13.42
N GLY A 125 7.10 -0.20 13.45
CA GLY A 125 7.63 0.73 12.48
C GLY A 125 6.57 1.64 11.86
N ARG A 126 6.98 2.37 10.82
CA ARG A 126 6.13 3.37 10.17
C ARG A 126 5.05 2.75 9.30
N TRP A 127 3.84 3.23 9.50
CA TRP A 127 2.67 2.97 8.68
C TRP A 127 2.08 4.28 8.15
N ASP A 128 1.78 4.32 6.88
CA ASP A 128 1.01 5.39 6.25
C ASP A 128 -0.43 4.88 6.11
N ILE A 129 -1.35 5.51 6.85
CA ILE A 129 -2.76 5.09 6.97
C ILE A 129 -3.59 6.03 6.12
N THR A 130 -4.39 5.47 5.23
CA THR A 130 -5.34 6.24 4.41
C THR A 130 -6.75 5.70 4.70
N VAL A 131 -7.60 6.54 5.24
CA VAL A 131 -9.00 6.25 5.51
C VAL A 131 -9.85 6.94 4.45
N SER A 132 -10.46 6.16 3.58
CA SER A 132 -11.44 6.64 2.60
C SER A 132 -12.82 6.19 3.06
N TRP A 133 -13.68 7.13 3.41
CA TRP A 133 -14.99 6.82 3.92
C TRP A 133 -16.07 7.70 3.30
N ASN A 134 -17.25 7.14 3.19
CA ASN A 134 -18.42 7.77 2.60
C ASN A 134 -19.50 7.94 3.67
N TYR A 135 -20.11 9.08 3.67
CA TYR A 135 -21.32 9.35 4.45
C TYR A 135 -22.34 10.06 3.55
N GLU A 136 -23.46 9.40 3.30
CA GLU A 136 -24.45 9.81 2.32
C GLU A 136 -23.80 10.04 0.95
N ASP A 137 -23.92 11.23 0.35
CA ASP A 137 -23.34 11.56 -0.96
C ASP A 137 -21.94 12.19 -0.89
N HIS A 138 -21.28 12.17 0.29
CA HIS A 138 -19.98 12.79 0.49
C HIS A 138 -18.90 11.76 0.71
N ILE A 139 -17.78 11.95 0.00
CA ILE A 139 -16.56 11.17 0.14
C ILE A 139 -15.57 11.96 0.95
N PHE A 140 -15.02 11.35 1.98
CA PHE A 140 -14.01 11.92 2.84
C PHE A 140 -12.74 11.10 2.77
N LEU A 141 -11.59 11.77 2.85
CA LEU A 141 -10.28 11.15 2.88
C LEU A 141 -9.47 11.72 4.03
N HIS A 142 -8.98 10.84 4.88
CA HIS A 142 -8.04 11.19 5.94
C HIS A 142 -6.75 10.41 5.76
N LYS A 143 -5.61 11.10 5.86
CA LYS A 143 -4.28 10.50 5.75
C LYS A 143 -3.48 10.78 7.00
N GLU A 144 -2.98 9.74 7.64
CA GLU A 144 -2.18 9.81 8.86
C GLU A 144 -0.91 8.99 8.72
N LYS A 145 0.17 9.43 9.35
CA LYS A 145 1.44 8.71 9.42
C LYS A 145 1.71 8.36 10.87
N LEU A 146 1.68 7.07 11.16
CA LEU A 146 1.86 6.56 12.51
C LEU A 146 3.13 5.70 12.60
N ASN A 147 3.86 5.81 13.68
CA ASN A 147 4.90 4.87 14.04
C ASN A 147 4.33 3.90 15.09
N TYR A 148 4.10 2.67 14.65
CA TYR A 148 3.49 1.63 15.46
C TYR A 148 4.50 0.95 16.40
#